data_80a1c5acc3c456d6f6157947c6493174
#
_entry.id   80a1c5acc3c456d6f6157947c6493174
#
_cell.length_a   1.000
_cell.length_b   1.000
_cell.length_c   1.000
_cell.angle_alpha   90.00
_cell.angle_beta   90.00
_cell.angle_gamma   90.00
#
_symmetry.space_group_name_H-M   'P 1'
#
loop_
_entity.id
_entity.type
_entity.pdbx_description
1 polymer ?
#
loop_
_entity_poly.entity_id
_entity_poly.type
_entity_poly.pdbx_seq_one_letter_code
_entity_poly.pdbx_strand_id
1 'polypeptide(L)'
;MSNKSEPKKQDEFPQVDEFAKVMKRRLRANASKGHWDILGTRFAIAKAKEQLVKVEHLLVKYESGGFKTAQTAKRELDAICEQSADAANYAMMVADNVKHPREG
;
A
#
# COMPACT_ATOMS: atom_id res chain seq x y z
N MET A 1 -18.90 32.55 -1.02
CA MET A 1 -18.37 31.99 -0.83
C MET A 1 -18.56 31.09 -1.15
N SER A 2 -18.55 30.78 -1.36
CA SER A 2 -18.54 29.91 -1.59
C SER A 2 -18.00 29.07 -1.60
N ASN A 3 -17.57 28.60 -1.89
CA ASN A 3 -16.95 27.68 -1.99
C ASN A 3 -16.83 26.89 -1.17
N LYS A 4 -16.65 27.04 -0.50
CA LYS A 4 -16.50 26.40 0.42
C LYS A 4 -17.31 25.41 0.42
N SER A 5 -18.05 25.42 0.06
CA SER A 5 -18.87 24.45 0.19
C SER A 5 -18.65 23.43 -0.76
N GLU A 6 -17.88 23.48 -1.48
CA GLU A 6 -17.75 22.57 -2.37
C GLU A 6 -17.15 21.51 -2.06
N PRO A 7 -17.10 20.98 -1.72
CA PRO A 7 -16.50 20.12 -1.23
C PRO A 7 -16.30 19.04 -1.31
N LYS A 8 -16.37 18.56 -1.05
CA LYS A 8 -16.25 17.49 -0.79
C LYS A 8 -16.15 16.56 -1.83
N LYS A 9 -15.66 16.75 -2.92
CA LYS A 9 -15.46 15.81 -3.90
C LYS A 9 -14.51 14.78 -3.50
N GLN A 10 -13.63 15.05 -2.61
CA GLN A 10 -12.68 14.08 -2.17
C GLN A 10 -13.34 12.89 -1.51
N ASP A 11 -14.62 13.01 -1.21
CA ASP A 11 -15.30 11.92 -0.57
C ASP A 11 -15.85 10.89 -1.54
N GLU A 12 -15.65 11.08 -2.82
CA GLU A 12 -16.13 10.12 -3.78
C GLU A 12 -15.52 8.74 -3.62
N PHE A 13 -14.30 8.68 -3.12
CA PHE A 13 -13.61 7.42 -2.97
C PHE A 13 -12.99 7.33 -1.59
N PRO A 14 -13.81 7.20 -0.56
CA PRO A 14 -13.27 7.12 0.80
C PRO A 14 -12.36 5.92 1.00
N GLN A 15 -12.53 4.87 0.21
CA GLN A 15 -11.66 3.71 0.31
C GLN A 15 -10.21 4.07 -0.04
N VAL A 16 -10.04 4.98 -1.00
CA VAL A 16 -8.70 5.42 -1.40
C VAL A 16 -8.06 6.20 -0.25
N ASP A 17 -8.84 7.09 0.35
CA ASP A 17 -8.34 7.89 1.47
C ASP A 17 -7.94 6.99 2.64
N GLU A 18 -8.77 6.01 2.92
CA GLU A 18 -8.51 5.09 4.00
C GLU A 18 -7.23 4.31 3.75
N PHE A 19 -7.09 3.79 2.54
CA PHE A 19 -5.92 2.99 2.19
C PHE A 19 -4.66 3.85 2.16
N ALA A 20 -4.79 5.12 1.77
CA ALA A 20 -3.63 6.01 1.77
C ALA A 20 -3.06 6.17 3.17
N LYS A 21 -3.90 6.13 4.19
CA LYS A 21 -3.41 6.21 5.56
C LYS A 21 -2.53 5.00 5.89
N VAL A 22 -2.96 3.82 5.44
CA VAL A 22 -2.17 2.61 5.68
C VAL A 22 -0.85 2.71 4.93
N MET A 23 -0.88 3.17 3.68
CA MET A 23 0.34 3.34 2.89
C MET A 23 1.33 4.25 3.61
N LYS A 24 0.85 5.38 4.12
CA LYS A 24 1.71 6.33 4.79
C LYS A 24 2.29 5.75 6.08
N ARG A 25 1.47 5.00 6.80
CA ARG A 25 1.95 4.37 8.03
C ARG A 25 3.08 3.38 7.73
N ARG A 26 2.92 2.60 6.64
CA ARG A 26 3.95 1.64 6.27
C ARG A 26 5.23 2.33 5.80
N LEU A 27 5.08 3.43 5.07
CA LEU A 27 6.24 4.19 4.66
C LEU A 27 7.01 4.72 5.87
N ARG A 28 6.29 5.24 6.85
CA ARG A 28 6.94 5.75 8.05
C ARG A 28 7.66 4.63 8.82
N ALA A 29 7.03 3.47 8.88
CA ALA A 29 7.63 2.35 9.58
C ALA A 29 8.94 1.89 8.93
N ASN A 30 9.07 2.10 7.64
CA ASN A 30 10.26 1.68 6.90
C ASN A 30 11.17 2.83 6.51
N ALA A 31 10.95 4.00 7.08
CA ALA A 31 11.72 5.20 6.68
C ALA A 31 13.20 5.05 6.90
N SER A 32 13.60 4.29 7.91
CA SER A 32 15.02 4.13 8.21
C SER A 32 15.76 3.30 7.16
N LYS A 33 15.04 2.68 6.26
CA LYS A 33 15.66 1.85 5.23
C LYS A 33 16.14 2.65 4.02
N GLY A 34 15.96 3.96 4.05
CA GLY A 34 16.42 4.81 2.97
C GLY A 34 15.29 5.29 2.10
N HIS A 35 15.65 6.14 1.17
CA HIS A 35 14.66 6.74 0.28
C HIS A 35 14.52 5.92 -0.98
N TRP A 36 13.33 5.92 -1.53
CA TRP A 36 13.07 5.13 -2.73
C TRP A 36 13.68 5.74 -3.98
N ASP A 37 14.09 7.00 -3.92
CA ASP A 37 14.68 7.61 -5.10
C ASP A 37 16.04 7.03 -5.43
N ILE A 38 16.66 6.31 -4.51
CA ILE A 38 17.92 5.64 -4.80
C ILE A 38 17.71 4.19 -5.20
N LEU A 39 16.47 3.72 -5.14
CA LEU A 39 16.16 2.37 -5.60
C LEU A 39 15.91 2.41 -7.09
N GLY A 40 16.33 1.39 -7.79
CA GLY A 40 16.05 1.32 -9.21
C GLY A 40 14.57 1.09 -9.45
N THR A 41 14.06 1.63 -10.56
CA THR A 41 12.67 1.45 -10.90
C THR A 41 12.32 -0.03 -11.08
N ARG A 42 13.22 -0.77 -11.72
CA ARG A 42 12.96 -2.20 -11.91
C ARG A 42 12.99 -2.96 -10.60
N PHE A 43 13.82 -2.52 -9.65
CA PHE A 43 13.84 -3.11 -8.33
C PHE A 43 12.48 -2.90 -7.65
N ALA A 44 11.93 -1.69 -7.78
CA ALA A 44 10.62 -1.42 -7.17
C ALA A 44 9.53 -2.27 -7.80
N ILE A 45 9.59 -2.50 -9.11
CA ILE A 45 8.63 -3.37 -9.76
C ILE A 45 8.73 -4.79 -9.22
N ALA A 46 9.94 -5.30 -9.08
CA ALA A 46 10.14 -6.65 -8.57
C ALA A 46 9.59 -6.78 -7.16
N LYS A 47 9.82 -5.75 -6.33
CA LYS A 47 9.32 -5.79 -4.97
C LYS A 47 7.81 -5.69 -4.92
N ALA A 48 7.20 -4.91 -5.83
CA ALA A 48 5.75 -4.83 -5.87
C ALA A 48 5.17 -6.21 -6.19
N LYS A 49 5.76 -6.90 -7.15
CA LYS A 49 5.30 -8.25 -7.51
C LYS A 49 5.47 -9.21 -6.34
N GLU A 50 6.60 -9.11 -5.65
CA GLU A 50 6.86 -9.98 -4.52
C GLU A 50 5.82 -9.77 -3.43
N GLN A 51 5.46 -8.52 -3.15
CA GLN A 51 4.47 -8.24 -2.13
C GLN A 51 3.10 -8.74 -2.54
N LEU A 52 2.77 -8.64 -3.82
CA LEU A 52 1.48 -9.15 -4.29
C LEU A 52 1.38 -10.66 -4.17
N VAL A 53 2.49 -11.37 -4.39
CA VAL A 53 2.50 -12.81 -4.19
C VAL A 53 2.23 -13.13 -2.72
N LYS A 54 2.81 -12.34 -1.81
CA LYS A 54 2.54 -12.53 -0.39
C LYS A 54 1.08 -12.28 -0.06
N VAL A 55 0.49 -11.26 -0.68
CA VAL A 55 -0.94 -10.99 -0.48
C VAL A 55 -1.76 -12.17 -0.93
N GLU A 56 -1.42 -12.74 -2.07
CA GLU A 56 -2.14 -13.88 -2.60
C GLU A 56 -2.08 -15.06 -1.64
N HIS A 57 -0.89 -15.36 -1.11
CA HIS A 57 -0.74 -16.46 -0.17
C HIS A 57 -1.54 -16.20 1.11
N LEU A 58 -1.51 -14.97 1.60
CA LEU A 58 -2.25 -14.63 2.80
C LEU A 58 -3.76 -14.76 2.58
N LEU A 59 -4.21 -14.35 1.40
CA LEU A 59 -5.62 -14.43 1.09
C LEU A 59 -6.07 -15.88 0.99
N VAL A 60 -5.29 -16.71 0.33
CA VAL A 60 -5.61 -18.14 0.22
C VAL A 60 -5.68 -18.76 1.61
N LYS A 61 -4.70 -18.44 2.46
CA LYS A 61 -4.70 -18.96 3.82
C LYS A 61 -5.93 -18.51 4.58
N TYR A 62 -6.30 -17.24 4.44
CA TYR A 62 -7.46 -16.71 5.13
C TYR A 62 -8.73 -17.42 4.66
N GLU A 63 -8.87 -17.59 3.35
CA GLU A 63 -10.08 -18.17 2.79
C GLU A 63 -10.22 -19.66 3.08
N SER A 64 -9.11 -20.37 3.19
CA SER A 64 -9.16 -21.81 3.39
C SER A 64 -8.91 -22.21 4.84
N GLY A 65 -8.84 -21.27 5.73
CA GLY A 65 -8.46 -21.54 7.10
C GLY A 65 -9.50 -22.18 7.98
N GLY A 66 -10.75 -22.29 7.52
CA GLY A 66 -11.78 -22.87 8.33
C GLY A 66 -12.18 -21.93 9.47
N PHE A 67 -12.69 -22.52 10.55
CA PHE A 67 -13.14 -21.71 11.67
C PHE A 67 -11.98 -20.98 12.33
N LYS A 68 -12.20 -19.72 12.64
CA LYS A 68 -11.20 -18.95 13.35
C LYS A 68 -11.91 -17.97 14.26
N THR A 69 -11.21 -17.54 15.30
CA THR A 69 -11.75 -16.56 16.20
C THR A 69 -11.78 -15.21 15.52
N ALA A 70 -12.57 -14.29 16.07
CA ALA A 70 -12.61 -12.94 15.51
C ALA A 70 -11.25 -12.29 15.57
N GLN A 71 -10.49 -12.54 16.62
CA GLN A 71 -9.16 -11.96 16.75
C GLN A 71 -8.21 -12.48 15.70
N THR A 72 -8.23 -13.78 15.44
CA THR A 72 -7.38 -14.37 14.42
C THR A 72 -7.75 -13.86 13.03
N ALA A 73 -9.05 -13.79 12.75
CA ALA A 73 -9.51 -13.28 11.46
C ALA A 73 -9.05 -11.83 11.26
N LYS A 74 -9.18 -11.01 12.30
CA LYS A 74 -8.76 -9.63 12.18
C LYS A 74 -7.27 -9.51 11.92
N ARG A 75 -6.48 -10.33 12.60
CA ARG A 75 -5.03 -10.29 12.42
C ARG A 75 -4.65 -10.66 11.00
N GLU A 76 -5.30 -11.67 10.44
CA GLU A 76 -5.02 -12.09 9.08
C GLU A 76 -5.44 -11.02 8.08
N LEU A 77 -6.60 -10.40 8.28
CA LEU A 77 -7.05 -9.34 7.39
C LEU A 77 -6.15 -8.12 7.48
N ASP A 78 -5.68 -7.78 8.68
CA ASP A 78 -4.75 -6.67 8.83
C ASP A 78 -3.45 -6.96 8.08
N ALA A 79 -2.96 -8.19 8.13
CA ALA A 79 -1.74 -8.55 7.43
C ALA A 79 -1.92 -8.41 5.92
N ILE A 80 -3.06 -8.83 5.41
CA ILE A 80 -3.36 -8.68 3.99
C ILE A 80 -3.36 -7.21 3.61
N CYS A 81 -4.00 -6.39 4.42
CA CYS A 81 -4.07 -4.95 4.16
C CYS A 81 -2.69 -4.31 4.15
N GLU A 82 -1.86 -4.68 5.12
CA GLU A 82 -0.53 -4.08 5.22
C GLU A 82 0.37 -4.51 4.07
N GLN A 83 0.31 -5.78 3.67
CA GLN A 83 1.12 -6.22 2.54
C GLN A 83 0.63 -5.59 1.24
N SER A 84 -0.69 -5.38 1.12
CA SER A 84 -1.23 -4.70 -0.04
C SER A 84 -0.73 -3.26 -0.10
N ALA A 85 -0.65 -2.60 1.05
CA ALA A 85 -0.13 -1.23 1.11
C ALA A 85 1.35 -1.19 0.73
N ASP A 86 2.12 -2.21 1.14
CA ASP A 86 3.52 -2.27 0.76
C ASP A 86 3.65 -2.40 -0.76
N ALA A 87 2.82 -3.24 -1.38
CA ALA A 87 2.83 -3.39 -2.83
C ALA A 87 2.48 -2.07 -3.50
N ALA A 88 1.46 -1.39 -2.99
CA ALA A 88 1.03 -0.11 -3.56
C ALA A 88 2.12 0.94 -3.42
N ASN A 89 2.84 0.93 -2.31
CA ASN A 89 3.93 1.87 -2.13
C ASN A 89 5.03 1.66 -3.15
N TYR A 90 5.38 0.41 -3.43
CA TYR A 90 6.38 0.14 -4.46
C TYR A 90 5.88 0.57 -5.82
N ALA A 91 4.60 0.35 -6.12
CA ALA A 91 4.04 0.82 -7.38
C ALA A 91 4.07 2.34 -7.48
N MET A 92 3.78 3.01 -6.37
CA MET A 92 3.85 4.47 -6.33
C MET A 92 5.28 4.95 -6.58
N MET A 93 6.26 4.24 -6.03
CA MET A 93 7.66 4.60 -6.22
C MET A 93 8.06 4.51 -7.70
N VAL A 94 7.53 3.50 -8.40
CA VAL A 94 7.77 3.39 -9.84
C VAL A 94 7.23 4.62 -10.55
N ALA A 95 5.99 4.99 -10.25
CA ALA A 95 5.36 6.14 -10.89
C ALA A 95 6.12 7.43 -10.57
N ASP A 96 6.54 7.57 -9.31
CA ASP A 96 7.25 8.77 -8.89
C ASP A 96 8.61 8.87 -9.58
N ASN A 97 9.33 7.75 -9.69
CA ASN A 97 10.64 7.77 -10.32
C ASN A 97 10.55 8.07 -11.81
N VAL A 98 9.50 7.57 -12.46
CA VAL A 98 9.31 7.84 -13.89
C VAL A 98 8.94 9.30 -14.11
N LYS A 99 8.08 9.83 -13.24
CA LYS A 99 7.61 11.19 -13.39
C LYS A 99 8.68 12.20 -13.00
N HIS A 100 9.55 11.85 -12.10
CA HIS A 100 10.60 12.74 -11.61
C HIS A 100 11.95 12.04 -11.72
N PRO A 101 12.47 11.88 -12.94
CA PRO A 101 13.72 11.14 -13.12
C PRO A 101 14.86 11.79 -12.36
N ARG A 102 15.71 10.96 -11.78
CA ARG A 102 16.87 11.46 -11.07
C ARG A 102 18.04 11.53 -12.04
N GLU A 103 18.77 12.59 -11.90
CA GLU A 103 19.90 12.72 -12.76
C GLU A 103 21.05 11.99 -12.19
N GLY A 104 21.80 11.46 -12.92
CA GLY A 104 23.04 10.92 -12.52
C GLY A 104 23.21 9.99 -11.49
#